data_da00bb69ddc9969965fd6579db5c6c2b
#
_entry.id   da00bb69ddc9969965fd6579db5c6c2b
#
_cell.length_a   1.000
_cell.length_b   1.000
_cell.length_c   1.000
_cell.angle_alpha   90.00
_cell.angle_beta   90.00
_cell.angle_gamma   90.00
#
_symmetry.space_group_name_H-M   'P 1'
#
loop_
_entity.id
_entity.type
_entity.pdbx_description
1 polymer ?
#
loop_
_entity_poly.entity_id
_entity_poly.type
_entity_poly.pdbx_seq_one_letter_code
_entity_poly.pdbx_strand_id
1 'polypeptide(L)'
;MINEETRAFIAAHASDDVRRLALNAKVAEGVDLRAALVQIEGAQRLKYKAPRCAATAAVEFPERISLEQCSSEATAAYKADIIRRAVAARGCMADLTGGLGVDFMAMSPCFEKAVYVERNEELCALARNNFPAMGLGGFSVVCAEAEGFLSSMKPVDFMFLDPARRS
;
A
#
# COMPACT_ATOMS: atom_id res chain seq x y z
N MET A 1 -5.08 -4.50 -13.67
CA MET A 1 -5.55 -3.07 -13.62
C MET A 1 -7.05 -3.06 -13.83
N ILE A 2 -7.74 -2.31 -13.00
CA ILE A 2 -9.19 -2.18 -12.99
C ILE A 2 -9.61 -1.28 -14.16
N ASN A 3 -10.57 -1.75 -15.01
CA ASN A 3 -11.09 -0.99 -16.14
C ASN A 3 -12.02 0.15 -15.69
N GLU A 4 -12.43 1.01 -16.63
CA GLU A 4 -13.20 2.22 -16.34
C GLU A 4 -14.62 1.89 -15.83
N GLU A 5 -15.28 0.88 -16.40
CA GLU A 5 -16.60 0.44 -16.01
C GLU A 5 -16.60 -0.07 -14.56
N THR A 6 -15.59 -0.84 -14.19
CA THR A 6 -15.42 -1.33 -12.82
C THR A 6 -15.11 -0.18 -11.86
N ARG A 7 -14.31 0.80 -12.25
CA ARG A 7 -14.05 2.01 -11.43
C ARG A 7 -15.32 2.83 -11.20
N ALA A 8 -16.14 3.01 -12.23
CA ALA A 8 -17.42 3.69 -12.11
C ALA A 8 -18.36 2.96 -11.13
N PHE A 9 -18.41 1.63 -11.21
CA PHE A 9 -19.17 0.81 -10.27
C PHE A 9 -18.68 0.96 -8.84
N ILE A 10 -17.35 0.89 -8.61
CA ILE A 10 -16.74 1.11 -7.27
C ILE A 10 -17.15 2.47 -6.71
N ALA A 11 -17.05 3.53 -7.50
CA ALA A 11 -17.40 4.89 -7.06
C ALA A 11 -18.90 5.02 -6.70
N ALA A 12 -19.79 4.41 -7.49
CA ALA A 12 -21.23 4.43 -7.25
C ALA A 12 -21.64 3.66 -5.98
N HIS A 13 -20.88 2.64 -5.60
CA HIS A 13 -21.20 1.71 -4.51
C HIS A 13 -20.22 1.77 -3.32
N ALA A 14 -19.40 2.82 -3.22
CA ALA A 14 -18.34 2.94 -2.22
C ALA A 14 -18.81 2.81 -0.76
N SER A 15 -20.07 3.16 -0.48
CA SER A 15 -20.68 3.12 0.86
C SER A 15 -21.61 1.94 1.09
N ASP A 16 -21.83 1.10 0.07
CA ASP A 16 -22.79 0.00 0.14
C ASP A 16 -22.23 -1.18 0.93
N ASP A 17 -23.12 -2.00 1.48
CA ASP A 17 -22.75 -3.26 2.14
C ASP A 17 -22.23 -4.26 1.09
N VAL A 18 -20.95 -4.64 1.21
CA VAL A 18 -20.24 -5.49 0.26
C VAL A 18 -20.90 -6.86 0.13
N ARG A 19 -21.44 -7.43 1.24
CA ARG A 19 -22.11 -8.75 1.21
C ARG A 19 -23.43 -8.66 0.46
N ARG A 20 -24.16 -7.56 0.67
CA ARG A 20 -25.42 -7.30 -0.04
C ARG A 20 -25.19 -7.07 -1.54
N LEU A 21 -24.13 -6.34 -1.90
CA LEU A 21 -23.71 -6.18 -3.29
C LEU A 21 -23.37 -7.51 -3.94
N ALA A 22 -22.57 -8.35 -3.27
CA ALA A 22 -22.18 -9.67 -3.78
C ALA A 22 -23.38 -10.57 -4.13
N LEU A 23 -24.49 -10.44 -3.39
CA LEU A 23 -25.68 -11.27 -3.57
C LEU A 23 -26.69 -10.70 -4.58
N ASN A 24 -26.78 -9.37 -4.69
CA ASN A 24 -27.92 -8.74 -5.35
C ASN A 24 -27.54 -7.72 -6.43
N ALA A 25 -26.23 -7.43 -6.65
CA ALA A 25 -25.85 -6.43 -7.63
C ALA A 25 -26.24 -6.86 -9.05
N LYS A 26 -26.94 -5.98 -9.75
CA LYS A 26 -27.11 -6.07 -11.20
C LYS A 26 -25.90 -5.37 -11.83
N VAL A 27 -25.08 -6.15 -12.50
CA VAL A 27 -23.79 -5.69 -13.03
C VAL A 27 -23.94 -5.38 -14.51
N ALA A 28 -23.48 -4.22 -14.94
CA ALA A 28 -23.42 -3.88 -16.36
C ALA A 28 -22.31 -4.69 -17.06
N GLU A 29 -22.43 -4.81 -18.38
CA GLU A 29 -21.41 -5.44 -19.21
C GLU A 29 -20.05 -4.72 -19.02
N GLY A 30 -18.96 -5.49 -18.90
CA GLY A 30 -17.60 -4.98 -18.69
C GLY A 30 -17.19 -4.76 -17.23
N VAL A 31 -18.12 -4.80 -16.27
CA VAL A 31 -17.79 -4.67 -14.83
C VAL A 31 -17.26 -5.99 -14.26
N ASP A 32 -16.04 -5.98 -13.73
CA ASP A 32 -15.54 -7.07 -12.88
C ASP A 32 -16.05 -6.89 -11.44
N LEU A 33 -17.18 -7.57 -11.14
CA LEU A 33 -17.80 -7.47 -9.82
C LEU A 33 -16.87 -7.97 -8.71
N ARG A 34 -16.07 -9.01 -8.93
CA ARG A 34 -15.16 -9.53 -7.91
C ARG A 34 -14.10 -8.50 -7.55
N ALA A 35 -13.45 -7.94 -8.57
CA ALA A 35 -12.48 -6.87 -8.37
C ALA A 35 -13.12 -5.66 -7.68
N ALA A 36 -14.31 -5.24 -8.10
CA ALA A 36 -15.03 -4.13 -7.49
C ALA A 36 -15.30 -4.35 -5.99
N LEU A 37 -15.77 -5.53 -5.60
CA LEU A 37 -16.04 -5.87 -4.20
C LEU A 37 -14.78 -5.82 -3.34
N VAL A 38 -13.64 -6.32 -3.85
CA VAL A 38 -12.34 -6.23 -3.16
C VAL A 38 -11.95 -4.77 -2.90
N GLN A 39 -12.12 -3.91 -3.90
CA GLN A 39 -11.76 -2.49 -3.77
C GLN A 39 -12.68 -1.75 -2.79
N ILE A 40 -13.99 -1.96 -2.88
CA ILE A 40 -14.97 -1.35 -1.97
C ILE A 40 -14.69 -1.80 -0.53
N GLU A 41 -14.50 -3.11 -0.30
CA GLU A 41 -14.17 -3.65 1.03
C GLU A 41 -12.84 -3.08 1.55
N GLY A 42 -11.81 -3.03 0.70
CA GLY A 42 -10.51 -2.48 1.04
C GLY A 42 -10.59 -1.03 1.50
N ALA A 43 -11.25 -0.17 0.73
CA ALA A 43 -11.45 1.24 1.06
C ALA A 43 -12.24 1.41 2.37
N GLN A 44 -13.33 0.65 2.56
CA GLN A 44 -14.15 0.71 3.78
C GLN A 44 -13.36 0.29 5.03
N ARG A 45 -12.55 -0.78 4.94
CA ARG A 45 -11.71 -1.27 6.06
C ARG A 45 -10.61 -0.28 6.42
N LEU A 46 -10.01 0.38 5.43
CA LEU A 46 -8.93 1.33 5.65
C LEU A 46 -9.39 2.75 5.97
N LYS A 47 -10.68 3.05 5.87
CA LYS A 47 -11.24 4.40 6.08
C LYS A 47 -10.73 5.11 7.33
N TYR A 48 -10.54 4.39 8.43
CA TYR A 48 -10.07 4.96 9.70
C TYR A 48 -8.57 4.74 9.94
N LYS A 49 -7.99 3.72 9.33
CA LYS A 49 -6.59 3.33 9.55
C LYS A 49 -5.64 4.02 8.57
N ALA A 50 -6.05 4.13 7.31
CA ALA A 50 -5.32 4.80 6.24
C ALA A 50 -6.28 5.64 5.37
N PRO A 51 -6.85 6.73 5.91
CA PRO A 51 -7.91 7.51 5.26
C PRO A 51 -7.48 8.13 3.93
N ARG A 52 -6.24 8.54 3.75
CA ARG A 52 -5.75 9.08 2.48
C ARG A 52 -5.71 8.00 1.40
N CYS A 53 -5.21 6.80 1.72
CA CYS A 53 -5.25 5.67 0.81
C CYS A 53 -6.69 5.30 0.44
N ALA A 54 -7.59 5.23 1.42
CA ALA A 54 -8.99 4.88 1.22
C ALA A 54 -9.76 5.91 0.37
N ALA A 55 -9.37 7.18 0.43
CA ALA A 55 -10.02 8.28 -0.31
C ALA A 55 -9.44 8.49 -1.71
N THR A 56 -8.29 7.89 -2.05
CA THR A 56 -7.64 8.08 -3.34
C THR A 56 -8.14 7.06 -4.36
N ALA A 57 -8.93 7.50 -5.33
CA ALA A 57 -9.62 6.63 -6.29
C ALA A 57 -8.69 5.76 -7.16
N ALA A 58 -7.44 6.16 -7.36
CA ALA A 58 -6.44 5.42 -8.13
C ALA A 58 -5.68 4.36 -7.30
N VAL A 59 -5.84 4.35 -5.97
CA VAL A 59 -5.26 3.34 -5.08
C VAL A 59 -6.04 2.04 -5.22
N GLU A 60 -5.33 0.94 -5.37
CA GLU A 60 -5.88 -0.41 -5.44
C GLU A 60 -5.49 -1.20 -4.18
N PHE A 61 -6.40 -2.07 -3.73
CA PHE A 61 -6.25 -2.84 -2.49
C PHE A 61 -6.11 -4.34 -2.78
N PRO A 62 -5.29 -5.09 -2.02
CA PRO A 62 -5.17 -6.53 -2.13
C PRO A 62 -6.37 -7.26 -1.52
N GLU A 63 -6.52 -8.53 -1.88
CA GLU A 63 -7.47 -9.41 -1.21
C GLU A 63 -7.04 -9.67 0.26
N ARG A 64 -7.81 -9.16 1.21
CA ARG A 64 -7.93 -9.48 2.65
C ARG A 64 -6.75 -9.27 3.63
N ILE A 65 -5.65 -10.01 3.56
CA ILE A 65 -4.77 -10.20 4.74
C ILE A 65 -3.90 -8.97 5.06
N SER A 66 -3.37 -8.30 4.05
CA SER A 66 -2.42 -7.19 4.22
C SER A 66 -3.05 -5.93 4.83
N LEU A 67 -4.38 -5.77 4.73
CA LEU A 67 -5.11 -4.61 5.23
C LEU A 67 -5.15 -4.54 6.75
N GLU A 68 -5.23 -5.69 7.43
CA GLU A 68 -5.32 -5.75 8.89
C GLU A 68 -3.96 -5.53 9.57
N GLN A 69 -2.89 -5.95 8.91
CA GLN A 69 -1.54 -5.91 9.44
C GLN A 69 -0.78 -4.60 9.19
N CYS A 70 -1.24 -3.74 8.27
CA CYS A 70 -0.57 -2.48 8.01
C CYS A 70 -0.65 -1.50 9.20
N SER A 71 0.31 -0.60 9.30
CA SER A 71 0.27 0.53 10.24
C SER A 71 -0.89 1.48 9.93
N SER A 72 -1.34 2.23 10.94
CA SER A 72 -2.20 3.38 10.67
C SER A 72 -1.37 4.54 10.08
N GLU A 73 -1.99 5.42 9.31
CA GLU A 73 -1.33 6.64 8.81
C GLU A 73 -0.77 7.49 9.96
N ALA A 74 -1.46 7.55 11.09
CA ALA A 74 -0.98 8.27 12.28
C ALA A 74 0.31 7.63 12.85
N THR A 75 0.36 6.29 12.93
CA THR A 75 1.56 5.57 13.38
C THR A 75 2.71 5.75 12.38
N ALA A 76 2.43 5.66 11.09
CA ALA A 76 3.42 5.86 10.04
C ALA A 76 3.97 7.30 10.03
N ALA A 77 3.11 8.30 10.20
CA ALA A 77 3.51 9.70 10.35
C ALA A 77 4.40 9.94 11.57
N TYR A 78 4.09 9.29 12.69
CA TYR A 78 4.92 9.35 13.90
C TYR A 78 6.31 8.73 13.66
N LYS A 79 6.39 7.58 12.98
CA LYS A 79 7.68 6.96 12.58
C LYS A 79 8.49 7.93 11.70
N ALA A 80 7.86 8.55 10.70
CA ALA A 80 8.51 9.54 9.84
C ALA A 80 9.02 10.76 10.62
N ASP A 81 8.30 11.19 11.67
CA ASP A 81 8.70 12.29 12.53
C ASP A 81 9.94 11.96 13.36
N ILE A 82 10.02 10.74 13.88
CA ILE A 82 11.23 10.23 14.57
C ILE A 82 12.42 10.25 13.60
N ILE A 83 12.24 9.77 12.35
CA ILE A 83 13.30 9.75 11.35
C ILE A 83 13.80 11.18 11.07
N ARG A 84 12.90 12.14 10.88
CA ARG A 84 13.27 13.55 10.65
C ARG A 84 14.12 14.16 11.77
N ARG A 85 13.96 13.68 13.00
CA ARG A 85 14.70 14.16 14.17
C ARG A 85 15.99 13.40 14.42
N ALA A 86 16.01 12.09 14.18
CA ALA A 86 17.09 11.21 14.59
C ALA A 86 18.09 10.87 13.48
N VAL A 87 17.69 10.92 12.21
CA VAL A 87 18.52 10.51 11.06
C VAL A 87 19.10 11.76 10.38
N ALA A 88 20.42 11.93 10.46
CA ALA A 88 21.12 13.07 9.88
C ALA A 88 21.34 12.88 8.35
N ALA A 89 21.85 11.72 7.93
CA ALA A 89 22.03 11.39 6.52
C ALA A 89 20.75 10.86 5.90
N ARG A 90 20.33 11.40 4.74
CA ARG A 90 19.04 11.14 4.11
C ARG A 90 19.14 10.86 2.62
N GLY A 91 20.24 10.29 2.17
CA GLY A 91 20.45 9.93 0.77
C GLY A 91 19.58 8.75 0.35
N CYS A 92 19.59 7.65 1.12
CA CYS A 92 18.85 6.44 0.75
C CYS A 92 18.28 5.70 1.96
N MET A 93 17.02 5.25 1.83
CA MET A 93 16.42 4.29 2.76
C MET A 93 16.03 2.98 2.07
N ALA A 94 15.97 1.90 2.85
CA ALA A 94 15.36 0.64 2.43
C ALA A 94 14.31 0.19 3.46
N ASP A 95 13.11 -0.15 2.97
CA ASP A 95 12.10 -0.88 3.73
C ASP A 95 12.14 -2.34 3.27
N LEU A 96 12.54 -3.25 4.16
CA LEU A 96 12.71 -4.68 3.85
C LEU A 96 11.43 -5.50 4.10
N THR A 97 10.37 -4.88 4.55
CA THR A 97 9.10 -5.51 4.92
C THR A 97 7.91 -4.69 4.45
N GLY A 98 7.93 -4.34 3.18
CA GLY A 98 7.07 -3.32 2.58
C GLY A 98 5.57 -3.44 2.86
N GLY A 99 5.00 -4.65 2.77
CA GLY A 99 3.58 -4.90 3.02
C GLY A 99 2.67 -4.02 2.16
N LEU A 100 1.66 -3.39 2.77
CA LEU A 100 0.77 -2.45 2.05
C LEU A 100 1.45 -1.09 1.76
N GLY A 101 2.64 -0.84 2.30
CA GLY A 101 3.42 0.35 2.03
C GLY A 101 3.02 1.61 2.81
N VAL A 102 2.14 1.52 3.81
CA VAL A 102 1.69 2.70 4.58
C VAL A 102 2.86 3.37 5.31
N ASP A 103 3.73 2.59 5.93
CA ASP A 103 4.95 3.10 6.57
C ASP A 103 5.93 3.65 5.53
N PHE A 104 6.14 2.92 4.44
CA PHE A 104 7.01 3.36 3.34
C PHE A 104 6.56 4.71 2.78
N MET A 105 5.26 4.89 2.51
CA MET A 105 4.70 6.13 2.00
C MET A 105 4.94 7.33 2.93
N ALA A 106 4.96 7.11 4.24
CA ALA A 106 5.21 8.16 5.22
C ALA A 106 6.70 8.48 5.37
N MET A 107 7.56 7.46 5.35
CA MET A 107 8.98 7.58 5.64
C MET A 107 9.82 7.96 4.41
N SER A 108 9.49 7.43 3.22
CA SER A 108 10.28 7.64 2.00
C SER A 108 10.47 9.11 1.61
N PRO A 109 9.50 10.04 1.82
CA PRO A 109 9.72 11.46 1.54
C PRO A 109 10.76 12.14 2.44
N CYS A 110 11.25 11.45 3.47
CA CYS A 110 12.36 11.95 4.28
C CYS A 110 13.73 11.74 3.62
N PHE A 111 13.82 11.01 2.52
CA PHE A 111 15.05 10.60 1.84
C PHE A 111 15.02 11.01 0.36
N GLU A 112 16.23 11.14 -0.25
CA GLU A 112 16.35 11.41 -1.69
C GLU A 112 15.96 10.20 -2.53
N LYS A 113 16.25 8.99 -2.04
CA LYS A 113 15.94 7.70 -2.67
C LYS A 113 15.37 6.74 -1.64
N ALA A 114 14.43 5.90 -2.08
CA ALA A 114 13.86 4.88 -1.23
C ALA A 114 13.70 3.56 -2.00
N VAL A 115 14.00 2.46 -1.33
CA VAL A 115 13.81 1.11 -1.87
C VAL A 115 12.76 0.39 -1.04
N TYR A 116 11.68 0.00 -1.68
CA TYR A 116 10.64 -0.84 -1.11
C TYR A 116 10.90 -2.29 -1.50
N VAL A 117 11.02 -3.18 -0.51
CA VAL A 117 11.26 -4.61 -0.71
C VAL A 117 10.10 -5.40 -0.12
N GLU A 118 9.52 -6.25 -0.93
CA GLU A 118 8.39 -7.10 -0.54
C GLU A 118 8.47 -8.42 -1.34
N ARG A 119 8.20 -9.55 -0.68
CA ARG A 119 8.26 -10.88 -1.32
C ARG A 119 6.99 -11.23 -2.10
N ASN A 120 5.86 -10.64 -1.74
CA ASN A 120 4.58 -10.89 -2.40
C ASN A 120 4.49 -10.07 -3.70
N GLU A 121 4.39 -10.77 -4.83
CA GLU A 121 4.32 -10.14 -6.16
C GLU A 121 3.09 -9.24 -6.32
N GLU A 122 1.94 -9.61 -5.75
CA GLU A 122 0.72 -8.80 -5.78
C GLU A 122 0.94 -7.46 -5.06
N LEU A 123 1.53 -7.49 -3.85
CA LEU A 123 1.84 -6.27 -3.11
C LEU A 123 2.87 -5.40 -3.83
N CYS A 124 3.86 -6.00 -4.49
CA CYS A 124 4.81 -5.28 -5.34
C CYS A 124 4.11 -4.59 -6.53
N ALA A 125 3.16 -5.26 -7.17
CA ALA A 125 2.38 -4.68 -8.27
C ALA A 125 1.51 -3.53 -7.77
N LEU A 126 0.83 -3.70 -6.64
CA LEU A 126 0.05 -2.65 -5.99
C LEU A 126 0.92 -1.45 -5.59
N ALA A 127 2.11 -1.67 -5.03
CA ALA A 127 3.03 -0.60 -4.67
C ALA A 127 3.43 0.24 -5.89
N ARG A 128 3.72 -0.39 -7.04
CA ARG A 128 4.04 0.31 -8.29
C ARG A 128 2.89 1.17 -8.81
N ASN A 129 1.64 0.78 -8.56
CA ASN A 129 0.45 1.57 -8.90
C ASN A 129 0.17 2.65 -7.85
N ASN A 130 0.17 2.27 -6.58
CA ASN A 130 -0.34 3.10 -5.49
C ASN A 130 0.61 4.25 -5.11
N PHE A 131 1.93 4.02 -5.13
CA PHE A 131 2.87 5.06 -4.73
C PHE A 131 2.82 6.29 -5.63
N PRO A 132 2.83 6.17 -6.98
CA PRO A 132 2.60 7.34 -7.84
C PRO A 132 1.22 7.96 -7.65
N ALA A 133 0.16 7.16 -7.46
CA ALA A 133 -1.19 7.65 -7.20
C ALA A 133 -1.28 8.47 -5.91
N MET A 134 -0.42 8.17 -4.93
CA MET A 134 -0.27 8.92 -3.67
C MET A 134 0.75 10.08 -3.75
N GLY A 135 1.30 10.34 -4.95
CA GLY A 135 2.24 11.43 -5.20
C GLY A 135 3.69 11.15 -4.79
N LEU A 136 4.06 9.88 -4.58
CA LEU A 136 5.44 9.52 -4.28
C LEU A 136 6.30 9.48 -5.55
N GLY A 137 7.54 10.00 -5.42
CA GLY A 137 8.61 9.85 -6.39
C GLY A 137 9.90 9.40 -5.71
N GLY A 138 10.97 9.16 -6.47
CA GLY A 138 12.30 8.82 -5.93
C GLY A 138 12.38 7.44 -5.29
N PHE A 139 11.54 6.50 -5.68
CA PHE A 139 11.50 5.14 -5.12
C PHE A 139 11.75 4.06 -6.17
N SER A 140 12.12 2.88 -5.69
CA SER A 140 12.13 1.62 -6.45
C SER A 140 11.40 0.52 -5.69
N VAL A 141 10.78 -0.42 -6.44
CA VAL A 141 10.08 -1.58 -5.88
C VAL A 141 10.82 -2.84 -6.30
N VAL A 142 11.31 -3.59 -5.33
CA VAL A 142 12.02 -4.85 -5.50
C VAL A 142 11.17 -5.99 -4.95
N CYS A 143 10.85 -6.97 -5.81
CA CYS A 143 10.15 -8.17 -5.39
C CYS A 143 11.19 -9.22 -4.99
N ALA A 144 11.45 -9.37 -3.68
CA ALA A 144 12.44 -10.27 -3.13
C ALA A 144 12.19 -10.58 -1.66
N GLU A 145 12.74 -11.70 -1.18
CA GLU A 145 12.86 -11.95 0.27
C GLU A 145 13.86 -10.96 0.89
N ALA A 146 13.56 -10.48 2.09
CA ALA A 146 14.38 -9.49 2.79
C ALA A 146 15.84 -9.92 2.97
N GLU A 147 16.07 -11.19 3.36
CA GLU A 147 17.40 -11.74 3.59
C GLU A 147 18.22 -11.80 2.29
N GLY A 148 17.59 -12.22 1.19
CA GLY A 148 18.23 -12.27 -0.13
C GLY A 148 18.64 -10.89 -0.63
N PHE A 149 17.76 -9.90 -0.46
CA PHE A 149 18.04 -8.52 -0.82
C PHE A 149 19.14 -7.92 0.06
N LEU A 150 19.07 -8.11 1.38
CA LEU A 150 20.03 -7.60 2.36
C LEU A 150 21.46 -8.07 2.06
N SER A 151 21.63 -9.32 1.61
CA SER A 151 22.95 -9.88 1.33
C SER A 151 23.67 -9.23 0.15
N SER A 152 22.94 -8.56 -0.75
CA SER A 152 23.49 -7.99 -2.00
C SER A 152 23.27 -6.47 -2.11
N MET A 153 22.52 -5.86 -1.20
CA MET A 153 22.22 -4.42 -1.27
C MET A 153 23.45 -3.56 -0.97
N LYS A 154 23.46 -2.37 -1.55
CA LYS A 154 24.43 -1.34 -1.18
C LYS A 154 24.08 -0.75 0.18
N PRO A 155 25.05 -0.19 0.93
CA PRO A 155 24.77 0.53 2.16
C PRO A 155 23.72 1.63 1.96
N VAL A 156 22.85 1.78 2.96
CA VAL A 156 21.81 2.82 3.01
C VAL A 156 21.94 3.61 4.31
N ASP A 157 21.40 4.81 4.35
CA ASP A 157 21.44 5.66 5.55
C ASP A 157 20.41 5.24 6.61
N PHE A 158 19.33 4.59 6.16
CA PHE A 158 18.28 4.10 7.04
C PHE A 158 17.66 2.81 6.51
N MET A 159 17.44 1.86 7.40
CA MET A 159 16.76 0.60 7.11
C MET A 159 15.55 0.45 8.03
N PHE A 160 14.41 0.12 7.44
CA PHE A 160 13.19 -0.23 8.17
C PHE A 160 12.91 -1.73 8.06
N LEU A 161 12.52 -2.32 9.19
CA LEU A 161 12.20 -3.74 9.28
C LEU A 161 11.07 -3.91 10.31
N ASP A 162 9.90 -4.35 9.85
CA ASP A 162 8.73 -4.66 10.69
C ASP A 162 8.09 -5.98 10.20
N PRO A 163 8.71 -7.12 10.48
CA PRO A 163 8.23 -8.41 10.00
C PRO A 163 6.87 -8.75 10.58
N ALA A 164 6.00 -9.32 9.74
CA ALA A 164 4.69 -9.80 10.19
C ALA A 164 4.83 -10.81 11.34
N ARG A 165 3.99 -10.67 12.36
CA ARG A 165 3.94 -11.64 13.45
C ARG A 165 3.55 -13.00 12.89
N ARG A 166 4.25 -14.05 13.29
CA ARG A 166 3.84 -15.42 12.98
C ARG A 166 2.51 -15.68 13.69
N SER A 167 1.49 -16.01 12.93
CA SER A 167 0.22 -16.56 13.42
C SER A 167 0.39 -18.04 13.77
#